data_53fab70c298178d039ad7abbbc100eaf
#
_entry.id   53fab70c298178d039ad7abbbc100eaf
#
_cell.length_a   1.000
_cell.length_b   1.000
_cell.length_c   1.000
_cell.angle_alpha   90.00
_cell.angle_beta   90.00
_cell.angle_gamma   90.00
#
_symmetry.space_group_name_H-M   'P 1'
#
loop_
_entity.id
_entity.type
_entity.pdbx_description
1 polymer ?
#
loop_
_entity_poly.entity_id
_entity_poly.type
_entity_poly.pdbx_seq_one_letter_code
_entity_poly.pdbx_strand_id
1 'polypeptide(L)'
;MTTPYFVPNEPLLLALTTAALRGVEVQILVPQRSDSRLVTAAARTYFEELVRVGVRVHQYESSMLHAKTLVVDNLAMVGTANMDNRSFRLNFEVAAVLLDEGIAGSLAATFQADLQHSVEYRLQLGQQNPVWQRLSEATARLLSPLL
;
A
#
# COMPACT_ATOMS: atom_id res chain seq x y z
N MET A 1 -7.01 -2.75 -0.51
CA MET A 1 -5.93 -3.52 -1.19
C MET A 1 -4.88 -3.97 -0.20
N THR A 2 -4.23 -5.11 -0.48
CA THR A 2 -3.13 -5.66 0.34
C THR A 2 -1.90 -5.84 -0.54
N THR A 3 -0.73 -5.41 -0.07
CA THR A 3 0.53 -5.56 -0.79
C THR A 3 1.72 -5.59 0.18
N PRO A 4 2.73 -6.47 -0.03
CA PRO A 4 3.92 -6.50 0.82
C PRO A 4 4.85 -5.30 0.60
N TYR A 5 4.91 -4.78 -0.63
CA TYR A 5 5.71 -3.62 -0.99
C TYR A 5 4.81 -2.57 -1.62
N PHE A 6 4.97 -1.33 -1.15
CA PHE A 6 4.18 -0.20 -1.61
C PHE A 6 5.12 0.97 -1.96
N VAL A 7 5.55 0.98 -3.21
CA VAL A 7 6.34 2.07 -3.82
C VAL A 7 5.68 2.42 -5.14
N PRO A 8 4.49 3.06 -5.08
CA PRO A 8 3.65 3.25 -6.25
C PRO A 8 4.32 4.13 -7.30
N ASN A 9 4.05 3.81 -8.56
CA ASN A 9 4.34 4.73 -9.65
C ASN A 9 3.32 5.89 -9.68
N GLU A 10 3.63 6.92 -10.46
CA GLU A 10 2.77 8.10 -10.57
C GLU A 10 1.32 7.79 -10.99
N PRO A 11 1.06 6.92 -12.00
CA PRO A 11 -0.31 6.55 -12.37
C PRO A 11 -1.11 5.91 -11.23
N LEU A 12 -0.51 4.99 -10.46
CA LEU A 12 -1.19 4.35 -9.33
C LEU A 12 -1.45 5.36 -8.21
N LEU A 13 -0.45 6.19 -7.89
CA LEU A 13 -0.59 7.23 -6.87
C LEU A 13 -1.74 8.20 -7.23
N LEU A 14 -1.78 8.65 -8.49
CA LEU A 14 -2.83 9.52 -8.99
C LEU A 14 -4.20 8.84 -8.94
N ALA A 15 -4.30 7.56 -9.30
CA ALA A 15 -5.56 6.81 -9.25
C ALA A 15 -6.10 6.70 -7.81
N LEU A 16 -5.25 6.34 -6.84
CA LEU A 16 -5.63 6.24 -5.43
C LEU A 16 -6.05 7.60 -4.84
N THR A 17 -5.27 8.64 -5.13
CA THR A 17 -5.55 10.01 -4.70
C THR A 17 -6.88 10.51 -5.27
N THR A 18 -7.09 10.31 -6.58
CA THR A 18 -8.33 10.72 -7.25
C THR A 18 -9.53 9.97 -6.70
N ALA A 19 -9.42 8.66 -6.46
CA ALA A 19 -10.50 7.87 -5.88
C ALA A 19 -10.88 8.40 -4.49
N ALA A 20 -9.90 8.64 -3.61
CA ALA A 20 -10.13 9.17 -2.27
C ALA A 20 -10.77 10.56 -2.31
N LEU A 21 -10.28 11.48 -3.14
CA LEU A 21 -10.84 12.83 -3.29
C LEU A 21 -12.26 12.82 -3.86
N ARG A 22 -12.64 11.77 -4.59
CA ARG A 22 -14.02 11.57 -5.08
C ARG A 22 -14.95 10.92 -4.04
N GLY A 23 -14.45 10.66 -2.81
CA GLY A 23 -15.23 10.08 -1.72
C GLY A 23 -15.23 8.55 -1.70
N VAL A 24 -14.40 7.87 -2.49
CA VAL A 24 -14.23 6.42 -2.41
C VAL A 24 -13.44 6.11 -1.14
N GLU A 25 -13.89 5.14 -0.34
CA GLU A 25 -13.14 4.64 0.79
C GLU A 25 -11.97 3.79 0.30
N VAL A 26 -10.76 4.35 0.36
CA VAL A 26 -9.53 3.67 -0.06
C VAL A 26 -8.78 3.20 1.18
N GLN A 27 -8.58 1.89 1.29
CA GLN A 27 -7.80 1.28 2.39
C GLN A 27 -6.65 0.45 1.81
N ILE A 28 -5.48 0.61 2.41
CA ILE A 28 -4.25 -0.10 2.03
C ILE A 28 -3.71 -0.84 3.24
N LEU A 29 -3.40 -2.11 3.08
CA LEU A 29 -2.78 -2.95 4.09
C LEU A 29 -1.38 -3.35 3.62
N VAL A 30 -0.39 -3.04 4.45
CA VAL A 30 1.03 -3.36 4.23
C VAL A 30 1.62 -4.00 5.47
N PRO A 31 2.70 -4.76 5.40
CA PRO A 31 3.38 -5.22 6.60
C PRO A 31 4.02 -4.02 7.34
N GLN A 32 3.98 -4.03 8.67
CA GLN A 32 4.66 -3.02 9.49
C GLN A 32 6.18 -3.05 9.29
N ARG A 33 6.72 -4.25 9.10
CA ARG A 33 8.14 -4.49 8.82
C ARG A 33 8.27 -5.32 7.56
N SER A 34 8.95 -4.80 6.57
CA SER A 34 9.37 -5.53 5.38
C SER A 34 10.81 -6.05 5.58
N ASP A 35 11.20 -7.01 4.78
CA ASP A 35 12.58 -7.52 4.69
C ASP A 35 13.57 -6.47 4.16
N SER A 36 13.07 -5.43 3.47
CA SER A 36 13.86 -4.30 2.97
C SER A 36 13.58 -3.01 3.75
N ARG A 37 14.59 -2.55 4.49
CA ARG A 37 14.54 -1.26 5.19
C ARG A 37 14.37 -0.07 4.25
N LEU A 38 14.96 -0.17 3.06
CA LEU A 38 14.88 0.89 2.04
C LEU A 38 13.45 1.01 1.49
N VAL A 39 12.82 -0.12 1.15
CA VAL A 39 11.43 -0.16 0.70
C VAL A 39 10.49 0.37 1.78
N THR A 40 10.71 0.00 3.05
CA THR A 40 9.91 0.51 4.17
C THR A 40 10.05 2.04 4.32
N ALA A 41 11.25 2.58 4.17
CA ALA A 41 11.48 4.03 4.23
C ALA A 41 10.84 4.76 3.05
N ALA A 42 10.97 4.22 1.83
CA ALA A 42 10.32 4.77 0.64
C ALA A 42 8.79 4.76 0.78
N ALA A 43 8.20 3.64 1.23
CA ALA A 43 6.76 3.50 1.41
C ALA A 43 6.16 4.58 2.34
N ARG A 44 6.85 4.91 3.42
CA ARG A 44 6.39 5.92 4.40
C ARG A 44 6.18 7.30 3.79
N THR A 45 6.99 7.69 2.82
CA THR A 45 6.84 8.99 2.14
C THR A 45 5.52 9.08 1.37
N TYR A 46 5.09 7.96 0.78
CA TYR A 46 3.81 7.87 0.07
C TYR A 46 2.62 7.78 1.04
N PHE A 47 2.80 7.15 2.21
CA PHE A 47 1.74 7.07 3.21
C PHE A 47 1.30 8.45 3.67
N GLU A 48 2.24 9.37 3.93
CA GLU A 48 1.91 10.75 4.33
C GLU A 48 1.07 11.47 3.26
N GLU A 49 1.45 11.33 1.99
CA GLU A 49 0.74 11.93 0.87
C GLU A 49 -0.69 11.38 0.74
N LEU A 50 -0.84 10.08 0.82
CA LEU A 50 -2.13 9.39 0.70
C LEU A 50 -3.06 9.67 1.89
N VAL A 51 -2.53 9.66 3.11
CA VAL A 51 -3.34 9.92 4.32
C VAL A 51 -3.85 11.37 4.34
N ARG A 52 -3.11 12.34 3.79
CA ARG A 52 -3.58 13.73 3.66
C ARG A 52 -4.81 13.88 2.77
N VAL A 53 -5.03 12.98 1.84
CA VAL A 53 -6.20 12.97 0.94
C VAL A 53 -7.29 12.01 1.38
N GLY A 54 -7.15 11.38 2.55
CA GLY A 54 -8.17 10.53 3.15
C GLY A 54 -8.02 9.03 2.90
N VAL A 55 -6.92 8.57 2.28
CA VAL A 55 -6.60 7.14 2.19
C VAL A 55 -6.21 6.63 3.58
N ARG A 56 -6.74 5.48 3.97
CA ARG A 56 -6.38 4.82 5.23
C ARG A 56 -5.30 3.78 4.95
N VAL A 57 -4.16 3.93 5.61
CA VAL A 57 -3.04 2.98 5.51
C VAL A 57 -2.92 2.21 6.82
N HIS A 58 -2.94 0.89 6.73
CA HIS A 58 -2.85 -0.02 7.87
C HIS A 58 -1.56 -0.81 7.79
N GLN A 59 -0.88 -0.96 8.92
CA GLN A 59 0.39 -1.67 9.06
C GLN A 59 0.17 -2.97 9.85
N TYR A 60 0.25 -4.10 9.19
CA TYR A 60 0.07 -5.42 9.78
C TYR A 60 1.24 -5.78 10.69
N GLU A 61 0.96 -6.19 11.93
CA GLU A 61 1.98 -6.38 12.96
C GLU A 61 2.37 -7.85 13.20
N SER A 62 1.45 -8.79 12.94
CA SER A 62 1.62 -10.18 13.37
C SER A 62 2.72 -10.94 12.65
N SER A 63 2.98 -10.63 11.37
CA SER A 63 3.98 -11.31 10.55
C SER A 63 4.32 -10.52 9.29
N MET A 64 5.24 -11.05 8.45
CA MET A 64 5.45 -10.52 7.10
C MET A 64 4.25 -10.89 6.22
N LEU A 65 3.37 -9.92 5.99
CA LEU A 65 2.25 -10.06 5.08
C LEU A 65 2.75 -10.05 3.63
N HIS A 66 2.45 -11.11 2.85
CA HIS A 66 2.95 -11.23 1.48
C HIS A 66 1.83 -11.42 0.43
N ALA A 67 0.58 -11.18 0.79
CA ALA A 67 -0.56 -11.19 -0.12
C ALA A 67 -0.54 -10.00 -1.08
N LYS A 68 -1.03 -10.19 -2.30
CA LYS A 68 -1.24 -9.14 -3.30
C LYS A 68 -2.67 -9.27 -3.79
N THR A 69 -3.55 -8.50 -3.18
CA THR A 69 -4.98 -8.54 -3.44
C THR A 69 -5.56 -7.13 -3.57
N LEU A 70 -6.54 -7.01 -4.44
CA LEU A 70 -7.35 -5.80 -4.57
C LEU A 70 -8.82 -6.23 -4.62
N VAL A 71 -9.66 -5.52 -3.88
CA VAL A 71 -11.11 -5.64 -3.97
C VAL A 71 -11.69 -4.26 -4.28
N VAL A 72 -12.55 -4.20 -5.29
CA VAL A 72 -13.31 -3.01 -5.66
C VAL A 72 -14.73 -3.45 -5.97
N ASP A 73 -15.67 -3.13 -5.07
CA ASP A 73 -17.05 -3.60 -5.14
C ASP A 73 -17.15 -5.13 -5.29
N ASN A 74 -17.63 -5.64 -6.42
CA ASN A 74 -17.72 -7.07 -6.74
C ASN A 74 -16.52 -7.60 -7.54
N LEU A 75 -15.50 -6.78 -7.76
CA LEU A 75 -14.28 -7.19 -8.44
C LEU A 75 -13.22 -7.58 -7.42
N ALA A 76 -12.64 -8.75 -7.57
CA ALA A 76 -11.50 -9.24 -6.84
C ALA A 76 -10.30 -9.44 -7.78
N MET A 77 -9.12 -9.02 -7.35
CA MET A 77 -7.86 -9.32 -8.03
C MET A 77 -6.90 -9.98 -7.04
N VAL A 78 -6.33 -11.10 -7.45
CA VAL A 78 -5.27 -11.81 -6.73
C VAL A 78 -4.12 -12.09 -7.69
N GLY A 79 -2.91 -11.77 -7.29
CA GLY A 79 -1.78 -11.92 -8.21
C GLY A 79 -0.43 -11.96 -7.55
N THR A 80 0.59 -11.83 -8.39
CA THR A 80 2.00 -11.84 -7.98
C THR A 80 2.59 -10.43 -7.89
N ALA A 81 1.96 -9.44 -8.58
CA ALA A 81 2.45 -8.06 -8.66
C ALA A 81 2.32 -7.32 -7.32
N ASN A 82 3.41 -6.77 -6.85
CA ASN A 82 3.40 -5.77 -5.78
C ASN A 82 2.97 -4.41 -6.33
N MET A 83 2.62 -3.49 -5.44
CA MET A 83 2.37 -2.11 -5.82
C MET A 83 3.68 -1.31 -5.86
N ASP A 84 4.58 -1.73 -6.74
CA ASP A 84 5.90 -1.13 -6.93
C ASP A 84 6.31 -1.05 -8.42
N ASN A 85 7.34 -0.24 -8.70
CA ASN A 85 7.82 -0.04 -10.07
C ASN A 85 8.39 -1.30 -10.71
N ARG A 86 9.00 -2.19 -9.94
CA ARG A 86 9.57 -3.42 -10.48
C ARG A 86 8.48 -4.36 -10.99
N SER A 87 7.42 -4.54 -10.19
CA SER A 87 6.27 -5.36 -10.60
C SER A 87 5.56 -4.79 -11.82
N PHE A 88 5.45 -3.45 -11.93
CA PHE A 88 4.74 -2.84 -13.06
C PHE A 88 5.54 -2.72 -14.35
N ARG A 89 6.89 -2.79 -14.31
CA ARG A 89 7.72 -2.49 -15.47
C ARG A 89 8.76 -3.56 -15.82
N LEU A 90 9.22 -4.33 -14.85
CA LEU A 90 10.41 -5.17 -15.03
C LEU A 90 10.12 -6.66 -14.85
N ASN A 91 9.25 -7.02 -13.91
CA ASN A 91 8.96 -8.40 -13.59
C ASN A 91 7.93 -9.00 -14.56
N PHE A 92 8.00 -10.32 -14.71
CA PHE A 92 6.88 -11.08 -15.26
C PHE A 92 5.91 -11.40 -14.14
N GLU A 93 4.72 -10.83 -14.22
CA GLU A 93 3.69 -10.95 -13.18
C GLU A 93 2.41 -11.54 -13.77
N VAL A 94 1.61 -12.19 -12.94
CA VAL A 94 0.29 -12.70 -13.30
C VAL A 94 -0.74 -12.29 -12.27
N ALA A 95 -1.94 -11.95 -12.73
CA ALA A 95 -3.07 -11.66 -11.88
C ALA A 95 -4.33 -12.32 -12.42
N ALA A 96 -5.12 -12.92 -11.53
CA ALA A 96 -6.50 -13.31 -11.78
C ALA A 96 -7.41 -12.16 -11.39
N VAL A 97 -8.24 -11.73 -12.32
CA VAL A 97 -9.30 -10.74 -12.09
C VAL A 97 -10.64 -11.45 -12.18
N LEU A 98 -11.41 -11.37 -11.11
CA LEU A 98 -12.63 -12.13 -10.90
C LEU A 98 -13.78 -11.14 -10.64
N LEU A 99 -14.84 -11.22 -11.42
CA LEU A 99 -16.09 -10.50 -11.20
C LEU A 99 -17.07 -11.45 -10.51
N ASP A 100 -16.98 -11.52 -9.18
CA ASP A 100 -17.79 -12.44 -8.37
C ASP A 100 -17.97 -11.87 -6.96
N GLU A 101 -19.21 -11.65 -6.55
CA GLU A 101 -19.54 -11.07 -5.25
C GLU A 101 -19.11 -11.96 -4.08
N GLY A 102 -19.17 -13.27 -4.23
CA GLY A 102 -18.77 -14.22 -3.18
C GLY A 102 -17.27 -14.20 -2.94
N ILE A 103 -16.48 -14.20 -4.01
CA ILE A 103 -15.02 -14.13 -3.92
C ILE A 103 -14.58 -12.74 -3.42
N ALA A 104 -15.16 -11.67 -3.97
CA ALA A 104 -14.86 -10.31 -3.51
C ALA A 104 -15.23 -10.13 -2.04
N GLY A 105 -16.39 -10.62 -1.61
CA GLY A 105 -16.83 -10.60 -0.22
C GLY A 105 -15.91 -11.41 0.71
N SER A 106 -15.45 -12.58 0.29
CA SER A 106 -14.51 -13.39 1.07
C SER A 106 -13.16 -12.70 1.25
N LEU A 107 -12.62 -12.08 0.20
CA LEU A 107 -11.37 -11.32 0.29
C LEU A 107 -11.53 -10.05 1.13
N ALA A 108 -12.67 -9.36 1.02
CA ALA A 108 -12.99 -8.22 1.87
C ALA A 108 -13.09 -8.61 3.34
N ALA A 109 -13.72 -9.75 3.66
CA ALA A 109 -13.80 -10.28 5.02
C ALA A 109 -12.41 -10.63 5.57
N THR A 110 -11.55 -11.26 4.76
CA THR A 110 -10.16 -11.54 5.12
C THR A 110 -9.39 -10.24 5.41
N PHE A 111 -9.54 -9.23 4.55
CA PHE A 111 -8.94 -7.91 4.77
C PHE A 111 -9.39 -7.30 6.10
N GLN A 112 -10.69 -7.35 6.42
CA GLN A 112 -11.22 -6.84 7.69
C GLN A 112 -10.68 -7.61 8.91
N ALA A 113 -10.50 -8.93 8.79
CA ALA A 113 -9.88 -9.73 9.84
C ALA A 113 -8.40 -9.34 10.05
N ASP A 114 -7.65 -9.10 8.99
CA ASP A 114 -6.27 -8.66 9.05
C ASP A 114 -6.14 -7.27 9.70
N LEU A 115 -7.11 -6.38 9.52
CA LEU A 115 -7.14 -5.08 10.18
C LEU A 115 -7.16 -5.19 11.70
N GLN A 116 -7.73 -6.24 12.28
CA GLN A 116 -7.72 -6.47 13.73
C GLN A 116 -6.30 -6.69 14.30
N HIS A 117 -5.36 -7.06 13.42
CA HIS A 117 -3.93 -7.25 13.74
C HIS A 117 -3.04 -6.16 13.14
N SER A 118 -3.62 -4.99 12.91
CA SER A 118 -2.95 -3.88 12.23
C SER A 118 -3.10 -2.59 13.00
N VAL A 119 -2.13 -1.70 12.84
CA VAL A 119 -2.17 -0.33 13.36
C VAL A 119 -2.35 0.64 12.20
N GLU A 120 -3.30 1.54 12.32
CA GLU A 120 -3.50 2.59 11.31
C GLU A 120 -2.36 3.61 11.37
N TYR A 121 -1.74 3.86 10.23
CA TYR A 121 -0.73 4.90 10.08
C TYR A 121 -1.38 6.28 10.22
N ARG A 122 -0.88 7.08 11.14
CA ARG A 122 -1.38 8.43 11.40
C ARG A 122 -0.28 9.45 11.18
N LEU A 123 -0.65 10.58 10.58
CA LEU A 123 0.26 11.72 10.47
C LEU A 123 0.62 12.21 11.87
N GLN A 124 1.90 12.25 12.17
CA GLN A 124 2.40 12.85 13.41
C GLN A 124 2.42 14.37 13.25
N LEU A 125 1.28 15.01 13.53
CA LEU A 125 1.17 16.46 13.53
C LEU A 125 2.01 17.02 14.70
N GLY A 126 3.08 17.75 14.38
CA GLY A 126 3.90 18.45 15.36
C GLY A 126 5.19 17.75 15.80
N GLN A 127 5.44 16.50 15.44
CA GLN A 127 6.79 15.95 15.56
C GLN A 127 7.58 16.28 14.30
N GLN A 128 8.58 17.15 14.45
CA GLN A 128 9.59 17.31 13.41
C GLN A 128 10.40 16.01 13.38
N ASN A 129 10.17 15.18 12.36
CA ASN A 129 11.03 14.04 12.12
C ASN A 129 12.48 14.52 12.13
N PRO A 130 13.40 13.84 12.82
CA PRO A 130 14.81 14.23 12.83
C PRO A 130 15.30 14.46 11.41
N VAL A 131 16.14 15.46 11.21
CA VAL A 131 16.66 15.83 9.88
C VAL A 131 17.21 14.60 9.13
N TRP A 132 17.83 13.68 9.83
CA TRP A 132 18.34 12.42 9.29
C TRP A 132 17.24 11.50 8.75
N GLN A 133 16.09 11.45 9.40
CA GLN A 133 14.96 10.65 8.94
C GLN A 133 14.37 11.26 7.65
N ARG A 134 14.20 12.57 7.60
CA ARG A 134 13.74 13.29 6.41
C ARG A 134 14.73 13.13 5.24
N LEU A 135 16.03 13.13 5.51
CA LEU A 135 17.05 12.91 4.50
C LEU A 135 17.03 11.48 3.97
N SER A 136 16.88 10.48 4.86
CA SER A 136 16.77 9.06 4.45
C SER A 136 15.50 8.79 3.65
N GLU A 137 14.38 9.39 4.01
CA GLU A 137 13.11 9.30 3.29
C GLU A 137 13.22 9.96 1.91
N ALA A 138 13.81 11.16 1.81
CA ALA A 138 14.06 11.85 0.55
C ALA A 138 14.99 11.05 -0.38
N THR A 139 16.05 10.47 0.17
CA THR A 139 16.98 9.61 -0.58
C THR A 139 16.28 8.33 -1.06
N ALA A 140 15.48 7.70 -0.20
CA ALA A 140 14.71 6.51 -0.56
C ALA A 140 13.69 6.82 -1.67
N ARG A 141 13.07 8.01 -1.65
CA ARG A 141 12.17 8.47 -2.72
C ARG A 141 12.89 8.70 -4.05
N LEU A 142 14.12 9.22 -4.04
CA LEU A 142 14.93 9.35 -5.26
C LEU A 142 15.30 7.99 -5.87
N LEU A 143 15.45 6.96 -5.04
CA LEU A 143 15.74 5.59 -5.48
C LEU A 143 14.47 4.79 -5.82
N SER A 144 13.29 5.31 -5.53
CA SER A 144 12.01 4.61 -5.74
C SER A 144 11.76 4.13 -7.18
N PRO A 145 12.26 4.80 -8.25
CA PRO A 145 12.13 4.27 -9.62
C PRO A 145 12.90 2.96 -9.88
N LEU A 146 13.84 2.62 -8.97
CA LEU A 146 14.66 1.40 -9.04
C LEU A 146 14.14 0.29 -8.11
N LEU A 147 13.18 0.60 -7.26
CA LEU A 147 12.50 -0.27 -6.30
C LEU A 147 11.11 -0.64 -6.83
#